data_256bc1cf2151e579f1768049900ca616
#
_entry.id   256bc1cf2151e579f1768049900ca616
#
_cell.length_a   1.000
_cell.length_b   1.000
_cell.length_c   1.000
_cell.angle_alpha   90.00
_cell.angle_beta   90.00
_cell.angle_gamma   90.00
#
_symmetry.space_group_name_H-M   'P 1'
#
loop_
_entity.id
_entity.type
_entity.pdbx_description
1 polymer ?
#
loop_
_entity_poly.entity_id
_entity_poly.type
_entity_poly.pdbx_seq_one_letter_code
_entity_poly.pdbx_strand_id
1 'polypeptide(L)'
;MDGRVRPVLLPFLLGLPLLAGDGRWSTAASLPEPIQELSAAVLHGKIYVAGGIDRRGRPTAAAFRYDPAANRWERIADLPAPRHHMPLAVVGDTLYAVGGLAEQSFVPEATLWLYREDHNRWDPRAPLPAPRGASGAGTINGKLVVVGGWGAGRQLVRATAIYDPATGRWRDAAPIPTPRDHLTAAAAGGLVYAIGGRPLNPDRNYDVVEAYDPANDRWTKRSAMPSRRGGLAAAVLDGAIHVIGGETRGSVFANHEVYDPVTDRWTTAPPLPVARHGLAAAVVGGKLYVIGGGPEAGFSQTDAVDVFAP
;
A
#
# COMPACT_ATOMS: atom_id res chain seq x y z
N MET A 1 -62.39 -14.63 1.49
CA MET A 1 -61.42 -13.51 1.61
C MET A 1 -60.05 -14.14 1.33
N ASP A 2 -59.60 -13.98 0.10
CA ASP A 2 -58.43 -14.68 -0.42
C ASP A 2 -57.23 -13.69 -0.43
N GLY A 3 -56.38 -13.79 0.58
CA GLY A 3 -55.25 -12.88 0.81
C GLY A 3 -53.99 -13.38 0.07
N ARG A 4 -53.88 -13.09 -1.22
CA ARG A 4 -52.65 -13.36 -1.99
C ARG A 4 -51.61 -12.30 -1.70
N VAL A 5 -50.54 -12.68 -0.97
CA VAL A 5 -49.34 -11.88 -0.81
C VAL A 5 -48.55 -11.93 -2.13
N ARG A 6 -48.37 -10.78 -2.78
CA ARG A 6 -47.50 -10.64 -3.97
C ARG A 6 -46.06 -10.54 -3.50
N PRO A 7 -45.12 -11.30 -4.11
CA PRO A 7 -43.70 -11.12 -3.80
C PRO A 7 -43.19 -9.78 -4.40
N VAL A 8 -42.54 -8.98 -3.55
CA VAL A 8 -41.80 -7.79 -3.98
C VAL A 8 -40.51 -8.24 -4.61
N LEU A 9 -40.39 -8.16 -5.92
CA LEU A 9 -39.17 -8.32 -6.66
C LEU A 9 -38.30 -7.08 -6.42
N LEU A 10 -37.24 -7.23 -5.61
CA LEU A 10 -36.15 -6.26 -5.57
C LEU A 10 -35.40 -6.32 -6.92
N PRO A 11 -35.10 -5.18 -7.57
CA PRO A 11 -34.30 -5.19 -8.78
C PRO A 11 -32.86 -5.60 -8.45
N PHE A 12 -32.41 -6.70 -9.06
CA PHE A 12 -31.00 -7.02 -9.17
C PHE A 12 -30.35 -5.89 -9.98
N LEU A 13 -29.60 -5.02 -9.33
CA LEU A 13 -28.64 -4.14 -9.99
C LEU A 13 -27.55 -5.04 -10.58
N LEU A 14 -27.70 -5.37 -11.86
CA LEU A 14 -26.62 -5.89 -12.67
C LEU A 14 -25.52 -4.83 -12.69
N GLY A 15 -24.45 -5.07 -11.93
CA GLY A 15 -23.24 -4.28 -12.00
C GLY A 15 -22.75 -4.28 -13.45
N LEU A 16 -22.77 -3.13 -14.10
CA LEU A 16 -22.10 -2.92 -15.37
C LEU A 16 -20.62 -3.31 -15.18
N PRO A 17 -20.02 -4.08 -16.12
CA PRO A 17 -18.58 -4.35 -16.06
C PRO A 17 -17.85 -3.00 -16.05
N LEU A 18 -16.91 -2.82 -15.13
CA LEU A 18 -15.94 -1.72 -15.19
C LEU A 18 -15.23 -1.87 -16.55
N LEU A 19 -15.63 -1.06 -17.52
CA LEU A 19 -14.83 -0.88 -18.73
C LEU A 19 -13.53 -0.21 -18.27
N ALA A 20 -12.40 -0.85 -18.55
CA ALA A 20 -11.10 -0.20 -18.47
C ALA A 20 -11.17 1.04 -19.37
N GLY A 21 -11.40 2.21 -18.76
CA GLY A 21 -11.51 3.46 -19.49
C GLY A 21 -10.21 3.77 -20.20
N ASP A 22 -10.27 4.61 -21.22
CA ASP A 22 -9.12 5.21 -21.95
C ASP A 22 -8.30 6.15 -21.04
N GLY A 23 -8.08 5.75 -19.79
CA GLY A 23 -7.40 6.55 -18.76
C GLY A 23 -6.03 7.04 -19.24
N ARG A 24 -5.66 8.23 -18.82
CA ARG A 24 -4.44 8.89 -19.29
C ARG A 24 -3.47 9.20 -18.16
N TRP A 25 -2.20 9.03 -18.44
CA TRP A 25 -1.13 9.49 -17.57
C TRP A 25 -0.78 10.94 -17.86
N SER A 26 -0.47 11.67 -16.81
CA SER A 26 0.11 13.01 -16.80
C SER A 26 1.14 13.08 -15.67
N THR A 27 1.86 14.17 -15.56
CA THR A 27 2.85 14.39 -14.50
C THR A 27 2.36 15.44 -13.51
N ALA A 28 2.78 15.32 -12.26
CA ALA A 28 2.63 16.33 -11.22
C ALA A 28 4.01 16.87 -10.80
N ALA A 29 4.04 17.84 -9.88
CA ALA A 29 5.29 18.34 -9.34
C ALA A 29 6.10 17.17 -8.75
N SER A 30 7.37 17.07 -9.15
CA SER A 30 8.32 16.06 -8.66
C SER A 30 8.51 16.14 -7.16
N LEU A 31 8.80 14.99 -6.52
CA LEU A 31 9.29 14.95 -5.13
C LEU A 31 10.49 15.90 -4.98
N PRO A 32 10.65 16.53 -3.81
CA PRO A 32 11.80 17.40 -3.55
C PRO A 32 13.17 16.69 -3.65
N GLU A 33 13.17 15.38 -3.50
CA GLU A 33 14.35 14.53 -3.64
C GLU A 33 13.96 13.13 -4.17
N PRO A 34 14.84 12.46 -4.96
CA PRO A 34 14.57 11.10 -5.42
C PRO A 34 14.64 10.09 -4.28
N ILE A 35 13.58 9.28 -4.16
CA ILE A 35 13.44 8.27 -3.09
C ILE A 35 12.81 7.01 -3.67
N GLN A 36 13.36 5.84 -3.30
CA GLN A 36 12.71 4.54 -3.49
C GLN A 36 12.36 3.90 -2.15
N GLU A 37 11.55 2.84 -2.18
CA GLU A 37 11.08 2.11 -1.00
C GLU A 37 10.41 3.00 0.05
N LEU A 38 9.75 4.03 -0.46
CA LEU A 38 8.92 4.95 0.29
C LEU A 38 7.48 4.43 0.37
N SER A 39 6.68 5.05 1.20
CA SER A 39 5.24 4.78 1.28
C SER A 39 4.43 6.07 1.23
N ALA A 40 3.17 5.96 0.81
CA ALA A 40 2.23 7.08 0.77
C ALA A 40 0.91 6.76 1.45
N ALA A 41 0.27 7.79 2.00
CA ALA A 41 -1.10 7.73 2.48
C ALA A 41 -1.80 9.08 2.26
N VAL A 42 -3.13 9.07 2.23
CA VAL A 42 -3.93 10.29 2.03
C VAL A 42 -4.61 10.67 3.33
N LEU A 43 -4.39 11.92 3.76
CA LEU A 43 -5.04 12.53 4.90
C LEU A 43 -5.54 13.93 4.53
N HIS A 44 -6.81 14.24 4.80
CA HIS A 44 -7.44 15.54 4.52
C HIS A 44 -7.23 16.04 3.08
N GLY A 45 -7.35 15.13 2.10
CA GLY A 45 -7.19 15.46 0.67
C GLY A 45 -5.75 15.76 0.22
N LYS A 46 -4.76 15.51 1.07
CA LYS A 46 -3.33 15.67 0.77
C LYS A 46 -2.62 14.32 0.82
N ILE A 47 -1.55 14.18 0.03
CA ILE A 47 -0.74 12.96 0.02
C ILE A 47 0.47 13.18 0.92
N TYR A 48 0.69 12.25 1.83
CA TYR A 48 1.86 12.19 2.70
C TYR A 48 2.77 11.07 2.25
N VAL A 49 4.07 11.34 2.19
CA VAL A 49 5.12 10.35 1.95
C VAL A 49 6.17 10.46 3.04
N ALA A 50 6.75 9.34 3.45
CA ALA A 50 7.81 9.34 4.46
C ALA A 50 8.76 8.16 4.30
N GLY A 51 10.00 8.37 4.71
CA GLY A 51 11.04 7.36 4.67
C GLY A 51 11.47 6.98 3.26
N GLY A 52 12.07 5.82 3.14
CA GLY A 52 12.59 5.29 1.89
C GLY A 52 14.12 5.28 1.85
N ILE A 53 14.68 5.09 0.67
CA ILE A 53 16.12 5.06 0.41
C ILE A 53 16.46 6.23 -0.52
N ASP A 54 17.41 7.07 -0.06
CA ASP A 54 17.86 8.27 -0.75
C ASP A 54 18.77 7.93 -1.96
N ARG A 55 19.15 8.96 -2.74
CA ARG A 55 20.04 8.85 -3.90
C ARG A 55 21.43 8.28 -3.57
N ARG A 56 21.83 8.29 -2.31
CA ARG A 56 23.10 7.72 -1.82
C ARG A 56 22.97 6.25 -1.37
N GLY A 57 21.78 5.64 -1.57
CA GLY A 57 21.47 4.30 -1.13
C GLY A 57 21.31 4.17 0.39
N ARG A 58 20.96 5.25 1.10
CA ARG A 58 20.84 5.27 2.56
C ARG A 58 19.37 5.45 2.97
N PRO A 59 18.93 4.78 4.05
CA PRO A 59 17.64 5.07 4.64
C PRO A 59 17.50 6.55 4.97
N THR A 60 16.34 7.14 4.69
CA THR A 60 16.02 8.53 5.00
C THR A 60 14.90 8.63 6.03
N ALA A 61 14.91 9.72 6.80
CA ALA A 61 13.81 10.11 7.68
C ALA A 61 12.91 11.17 7.03
N ALA A 62 13.24 11.63 5.83
CA ALA A 62 12.53 12.70 5.15
C ALA A 62 11.03 12.39 5.00
N ALA A 63 10.21 13.39 5.27
CA ALA A 63 8.77 13.30 5.10
C ALA A 63 8.23 14.56 4.41
N PHE A 64 7.28 14.33 3.51
CA PHE A 64 6.71 15.39 2.69
C PHE A 64 5.19 15.27 2.61
N ARG A 65 4.54 16.40 2.40
CA ARG A 65 3.13 16.53 2.14
C ARG A 65 2.92 17.18 0.77
N TYR A 66 2.12 16.56 -0.08
CA TYR A 66 1.72 17.10 -1.38
C TYR A 66 0.31 17.66 -1.33
N ASP A 67 0.15 18.88 -1.84
CA ASP A 67 -1.14 19.51 -2.05
C ASP A 67 -1.52 19.42 -3.54
N PRO A 68 -2.50 18.56 -3.90
CA PRO A 68 -2.91 18.41 -5.29
C PRO A 68 -3.51 19.67 -5.92
N ALA A 69 -4.16 20.53 -5.13
CA ALA A 69 -4.75 21.76 -5.61
C ALA A 69 -3.69 22.82 -5.96
N ALA A 70 -2.61 22.87 -5.18
CA ALA A 70 -1.49 23.79 -5.40
C ALA A 70 -0.40 23.15 -6.29
N ASN A 71 -0.49 21.87 -6.61
CA ASN A 71 0.55 21.07 -7.28
C ASN A 71 1.94 21.29 -6.64
N ARG A 72 2.04 21.18 -5.32
CA ARG A 72 3.26 21.54 -4.58
C ARG A 72 3.52 20.61 -3.41
N TRP A 73 4.79 20.27 -3.23
CA TRP A 73 5.31 19.56 -2.07
C TRP A 73 5.76 20.54 -0.98
N GLU A 74 5.59 20.12 0.25
CA GLU A 74 6.08 20.76 1.46
C GLU A 74 6.80 19.73 2.32
N ARG A 75 7.97 20.07 2.86
CA ARG A 75 8.62 19.23 3.87
C ARG A 75 7.90 19.39 5.20
N ILE A 76 7.56 18.28 5.81
CA ILE A 76 7.02 18.20 7.16
C ILE A 76 8.09 17.69 8.12
N ALA A 77 7.77 17.55 9.42
CA ALA A 77 8.71 16.98 10.38
C ALA A 77 9.19 15.61 9.92
N ASP A 78 10.49 15.42 9.92
CA ASP A 78 11.12 14.15 9.62
C ASP A 78 10.65 13.05 10.60
N LEU A 79 10.67 11.81 10.17
CA LEU A 79 10.47 10.65 11.05
C LEU A 79 11.47 10.68 12.20
N PRO A 80 11.13 10.16 13.39
CA PRO A 80 12.07 10.11 14.54
C PRO A 80 13.37 9.35 14.26
N ALA A 81 13.37 8.47 13.29
CA ALA A 81 14.55 7.77 12.78
C ALA A 81 14.37 7.35 11.32
N PRO A 82 15.47 7.24 10.54
CA PRO A 82 15.41 6.79 9.15
C PRO A 82 14.77 5.41 9.03
N ARG A 83 13.89 5.24 8.05
CA ARG A 83 13.19 3.96 7.74
C ARG A 83 12.95 3.83 6.25
N HIS A 84 12.96 2.60 5.75
CA HIS A 84 12.51 2.24 4.42
C HIS A 84 11.62 0.98 4.47
N HIS A 85 10.94 0.66 3.39
CA HIS A 85 10.02 -0.48 3.34
C HIS A 85 9.00 -0.46 4.51
N MET A 86 8.55 0.73 4.87
CA MET A 86 7.71 1.03 6.00
C MET A 86 6.34 1.49 5.50
N PRO A 87 5.25 0.76 5.75
CA PRO A 87 3.92 1.23 5.36
C PRO A 87 3.51 2.51 6.09
N LEU A 88 2.88 3.43 5.34
CA LEU A 88 2.04 4.50 5.87
C LEU A 88 0.57 4.09 5.76
N ALA A 89 -0.22 4.47 6.76
CA ALA A 89 -1.67 4.21 6.75
C ALA A 89 -2.42 5.31 7.51
N VAL A 90 -3.65 5.60 7.09
CA VAL A 90 -4.52 6.55 7.78
C VAL A 90 -5.67 5.79 8.42
N VAL A 91 -5.87 5.97 9.73
CA VAL A 91 -7.02 5.45 10.47
C VAL A 91 -7.80 6.63 11.05
N GLY A 92 -9.06 6.80 10.61
CA GLY A 92 -9.80 8.04 10.89
C GLY A 92 -9.05 9.25 10.36
N ASP A 93 -8.83 10.24 11.20
CA ASP A 93 -8.10 11.46 10.88
C ASP A 93 -6.63 11.43 11.37
N THR A 94 -6.01 10.25 11.33
CA THR A 94 -4.67 10.08 11.90
C THR A 94 -3.77 9.28 10.96
N LEU A 95 -2.59 9.83 10.64
CA LEU A 95 -1.55 9.18 9.86
C LEU A 95 -0.62 8.39 10.77
N TYR A 96 -0.35 7.15 10.42
CA TYR A 96 0.57 6.23 11.08
C TYR A 96 1.67 5.77 10.16
N ALA A 97 2.87 5.61 10.72
CA ALA A 97 4.02 4.97 10.11
C ALA A 97 4.38 3.73 10.94
N VAL A 98 4.46 2.55 10.33
CA VAL A 98 4.53 1.29 11.08
C VAL A 98 5.65 0.37 10.62
N GLY A 99 6.48 -0.11 11.56
CA GLY A 99 7.57 -1.04 11.30
C GLY A 99 8.64 -0.45 10.40
N GLY A 100 8.97 -1.19 9.35
CA GLY A 100 9.99 -0.83 8.37
C GLY A 100 11.34 -1.44 8.69
N LEU A 101 12.32 -1.12 7.85
CA LEU A 101 13.70 -1.53 7.97
C LEU A 101 14.57 -0.32 8.28
N ALA A 102 15.43 -0.45 9.26
CA ALA A 102 16.46 0.52 9.58
C ALA A 102 17.78 0.12 8.93
N GLU A 103 18.71 1.07 8.83
CA GLU A 103 20.08 0.89 8.36
C GLU A 103 20.21 0.27 6.96
N GLN A 104 21.40 0.34 6.39
CA GLN A 104 21.71 -0.34 5.13
C GLN A 104 21.77 -1.87 5.28
N SER A 105 21.86 -2.37 6.50
CA SER A 105 21.82 -3.79 6.86
C SER A 105 20.40 -4.36 6.91
N PHE A 106 19.37 -3.53 6.70
CA PHE A 106 17.96 -3.93 6.66
C PHE A 106 17.49 -4.53 8.00
N VAL A 107 17.73 -3.85 9.10
CA VAL A 107 17.28 -4.26 10.44
C VAL A 107 15.77 -4.03 10.57
N PRO A 108 14.96 -5.07 10.81
CA PRO A 108 13.52 -4.91 10.97
C PRO A 108 13.19 -4.25 12.31
N GLU A 109 12.19 -3.37 12.27
CA GLU A 109 11.77 -2.54 13.39
C GLU A 109 10.31 -2.80 13.77
N ALA A 110 9.97 -2.55 15.05
CA ALA A 110 8.62 -2.70 15.57
C ALA A 110 7.92 -1.35 15.82
N THR A 111 8.51 -0.24 15.40
CA THR A 111 8.02 1.10 15.69
C THR A 111 6.61 1.35 15.16
N LEU A 112 5.79 2.08 15.91
CA LEU A 112 4.57 2.71 15.43
C LEU A 112 4.65 4.19 15.79
N TRP A 113 4.62 5.04 14.79
CA TRP A 113 4.58 6.48 14.96
C TRP A 113 3.27 7.05 14.45
N LEU A 114 2.72 8.01 15.18
CA LEU A 114 1.55 8.78 14.84
C LEU A 114 1.98 10.20 14.48
N TYR A 115 1.58 10.71 13.31
CA TYR A 115 1.84 12.09 12.92
C TYR A 115 0.78 13.02 13.50
N ARG A 116 1.25 14.03 14.21
CA ARG A 116 0.44 15.15 14.70
C ARG A 116 0.50 16.29 13.71
N GLU A 117 -0.52 16.42 12.88
CA GLU A 117 -0.55 17.45 11.84
C GLU A 117 -0.55 18.87 12.45
N ASP A 118 -1.30 19.08 13.53
CA ASP A 118 -1.42 20.32 14.28
C ASP A 118 -0.11 20.81 14.93
N HIS A 119 0.79 19.87 15.24
CA HIS A 119 2.08 20.15 15.88
C HIS A 119 3.27 19.87 14.96
N ASN A 120 3.02 19.39 13.74
CA ASN A 120 4.05 18.97 12.79
C ASN A 120 5.11 18.06 13.44
N ARG A 121 4.70 16.98 14.10
CA ARG A 121 5.61 16.04 14.78
C ARG A 121 5.09 14.61 14.76
N TRP A 122 5.99 13.67 14.97
CA TRP A 122 5.68 12.25 15.13
C TRP A 122 5.76 11.84 16.59
N ASP A 123 4.71 11.21 17.10
CA ASP A 123 4.62 10.70 18.46
C ASP A 123 4.68 9.15 18.45
N PRO A 124 5.45 8.51 19.35
CA PRO A 124 5.48 7.05 19.44
C PRO A 124 4.14 6.51 19.97
N ARG A 125 3.81 5.30 19.53
CA ARG A 125 2.69 4.49 20.01
C ARG A 125 3.17 3.09 20.38
N ALA A 126 2.27 2.26 20.93
CA ALA A 126 2.58 0.88 21.26
C ALA A 126 3.19 0.16 20.03
N PRO A 127 4.40 -0.40 20.15
CA PRO A 127 5.08 -1.02 19.03
C PRO A 127 4.37 -2.29 18.56
N LEU A 128 4.64 -2.71 17.31
CA LEU A 128 4.22 -4.01 16.79
C LEU A 128 4.64 -5.14 17.74
N PRO A 129 3.85 -6.22 17.86
CA PRO A 129 4.22 -7.40 18.65
C PRO A 129 5.55 -8.05 18.22
N ALA A 130 5.92 -7.91 16.94
CA ALA A 130 7.18 -8.37 16.40
C ALA A 130 7.69 -7.40 15.33
N PRO A 131 9.03 -7.11 15.27
CA PRO A 131 9.61 -6.23 14.28
C PRO A 131 9.45 -6.81 12.88
N ARG A 132 9.15 -5.94 11.90
CA ARG A 132 9.03 -6.31 10.49
C ARG A 132 9.17 -5.12 9.55
N GLY A 133 9.70 -5.38 8.36
CA GLY A 133 9.69 -4.47 7.23
C GLY A 133 9.28 -5.16 5.95
N ALA A 134 9.14 -4.43 4.86
CA ALA A 134 8.62 -4.91 3.59
C ALA A 134 7.24 -5.61 3.72
N SER A 135 6.44 -5.14 4.66
CA SER A 135 5.08 -5.60 4.95
C SER A 135 4.05 -4.72 4.24
N GLY A 136 2.84 -5.26 4.06
CA GLY A 136 1.67 -4.47 3.64
C GLY A 136 0.89 -3.95 4.84
N ALA A 137 0.20 -2.82 4.66
CA ALA A 137 -0.77 -2.32 5.62
C ALA A 137 -2.05 -1.85 4.94
N GLY A 138 -3.17 -2.05 5.63
CA GLY A 138 -4.49 -1.56 5.22
C GLY A 138 -5.29 -1.09 6.42
N THR A 139 -6.30 -0.27 6.20
CA THR A 139 -7.17 0.24 7.26
C THR A 139 -8.60 -0.21 7.05
N ILE A 140 -9.20 -0.78 8.07
CA ILE A 140 -10.57 -1.28 7.99
C ILE A 140 -11.25 -1.17 9.35
N ASN A 141 -12.51 -0.77 9.36
CA ASN A 141 -13.33 -0.64 10.58
C ASN A 141 -12.63 0.18 11.69
N GLY A 142 -11.94 1.27 11.32
CA GLY A 142 -11.22 2.12 12.25
C GLY A 142 -9.97 1.48 12.86
N LYS A 143 -9.41 0.44 12.26
CA LYS A 143 -8.22 -0.27 12.73
C LYS A 143 -7.16 -0.37 11.64
N LEU A 144 -5.89 -0.40 12.06
CA LEU A 144 -4.74 -0.66 11.20
C LEU A 144 -4.44 -2.16 11.18
N VAL A 145 -4.37 -2.74 9.99
CA VAL A 145 -4.02 -4.15 9.78
C VAL A 145 -2.67 -4.22 9.07
N VAL A 146 -1.71 -4.94 9.66
CA VAL A 146 -0.35 -5.12 9.11
C VAL A 146 -0.12 -6.60 8.82
N VAL A 147 0.32 -6.90 7.60
CA VAL A 147 0.42 -8.27 7.08
C VAL A 147 1.77 -8.53 6.40
N GLY A 148 2.27 -9.76 6.54
CA GLY A 148 3.48 -10.20 5.87
C GLY A 148 4.73 -9.45 6.31
N GLY A 149 5.68 -9.35 5.38
CA GLY A 149 7.00 -8.80 5.61
C GLY A 149 7.98 -9.82 6.16
N TRP A 150 9.16 -9.36 6.51
CA TRP A 150 10.19 -10.16 7.16
C TRP A 150 10.64 -9.51 8.47
N GLY A 151 10.98 -10.36 9.44
CA GLY A 151 11.38 -9.98 10.78
C GLY A 151 12.80 -10.37 11.09
N ALA A 152 13.10 -10.48 12.39
CA ALA A 152 14.41 -10.85 12.90
C ALA A 152 14.91 -12.15 12.24
N GLY A 153 16.22 -12.21 11.97
CA GLY A 153 16.86 -13.37 11.30
C GLY A 153 16.42 -13.57 9.84
N ARG A 154 15.89 -12.55 9.18
CA ARG A 154 15.36 -12.62 7.80
C ARG A 154 14.31 -13.71 7.62
N GLN A 155 13.43 -13.89 8.58
CA GLN A 155 12.34 -14.86 8.50
C GLN A 155 11.04 -14.16 8.06
N LEU A 156 10.29 -14.81 7.17
CA LEU A 156 8.98 -14.33 6.75
C LEU A 156 8.00 -14.31 7.92
N VAL A 157 7.29 -13.21 8.10
CA VAL A 157 6.30 -13.03 9.17
C VAL A 157 4.93 -13.51 8.69
N ARG A 158 4.38 -14.51 9.36
CA ARG A 158 3.02 -15.00 9.09
C ARG A 158 1.94 -14.24 9.84
N ALA A 159 2.28 -13.64 10.98
CA ALA A 159 1.31 -12.98 11.85
C ALA A 159 0.64 -11.79 11.13
N THR A 160 -0.69 -11.76 11.18
CA THR A 160 -1.48 -10.56 10.91
C THR A 160 -1.64 -9.83 12.23
N ALA A 161 -1.20 -8.57 12.30
CA ALA A 161 -1.30 -7.74 13.49
C ALA A 161 -2.32 -6.63 13.28
N ILE A 162 -3.21 -6.43 14.26
CA ILE A 162 -4.26 -5.40 14.19
C ILE A 162 -4.07 -4.43 15.34
N TYR A 163 -3.88 -3.16 15.02
CA TYR A 163 -3.84 -2.06 15.98
C TYR A 163 -5.20 -1.38 16.09
N ASP A 164 -5.65 -1.20 17.31
CA ASP A 164 -6.86 -0.46 17.63
C ASP A 164 -6.48 0.90 18.26
N PRO A 165 -6.60 2.02 17.51
CA PRO A 165 -6.29 3.34 18.02
C PRO A 165 -7.13 3.75 19.24
N ALA A 166 -8.37 3.25 19.37
CA ALA A 166 -9.24 3.60 20.48
C ALA A 166 -8.73 3.03 21.82
N THR A 167 -8.07 1.87 21.78
CA THR A 167 -7.49 1.24 22.97
C THR A 167 -5.97 1.41 23.06
N GLY A 168 -5.32 1.82 21.98
CA GLY A 168 -3.86 1.91 21.88
C GLY A 168 -3.16 0.55 21.90
N ARG A 169 -3.83 -0.55 21.54
CA ARG A 169 -3.33 -1.92 21.70
C ARG A 169 -3.29 -2.68 20.36
N TRP A 170 -2.33 -3.58 20.27
CA TRP A 170 -2.25 -4.59 19.23
C TRP A 170 -2.94 -5.88 19.66
N ARG A 171 -3.47 -6.60 18.67
CA ARG A 171 -3.87 -8.01 18.81
C ARG A 171 -3.39 -8.78 17.58
N ASP A 172 -3.17 -10.06 17.76
CA ASP A 172 -2.97 -10.98 16.65
C ASP A 172 -4.32 -11.34 16.00
N ALA A 173 -4.26 -11.69 14.73
CA ALA A 173 -5.36 -12.18 13.93
C ALA A 173 -4.91 -13.40 13.12
N ALA A 174 -5.83 -14.03 12.38
CA ALA A 174 -5.52 -15.20 11.57
C ALA A 174 -4.26 -14.95 10.71
N PRO A 175 -3.26 -15.85 10.76
CA PRO A 175 -2.01 -15.68 10.04
C PRO A 175 -2.22 -15.74 8.53
N ILE A 176 -1.46 -14.92 7.78
CA ILE A 176 -1.50 -14.96 6.32
C ILE A 176 -1.10 -16.35 5.80
N PRO A 177 -1.88 -16.98 4.91
CA PRO A 177 -1.62 -18.36 4.46
C PRO A 177 -0.30 -18.49 3.71
N THR A 178 0.02 -17.53 2.82
CA THR A 178 1.26 -17.48 2.05
C THR A 178 2.17 -16.38 2.60
N PRO A 179 3.12 -16.70 3.51
CA PRO A 179 4.03 -15.70 4.07
C PRO A 179 4.96 -15.17 2.99
N ARG A 180 5.11 -13.84 2.93
CA ARG A 180 5.88 -13.14 1.90
C ARG A 180 6.24 -11.72 2.29
N ASP A 181 7.28 -11.21 1.70
CA ASP A 181 7.75 -9.84 1.79
C ASP A 181 7.56 -9.08 0.47
N HIS A 182 7.82 -7.77 0.46
CA HIS A 182 7.65 -6.87 -0.69
C HIS A 182 6.28 -7.00 -1.36
N LEU A 183 5.26 -7.36 -0.55
CA LEU A 183 3.87 -7.34 -0.95
C LEU A 183 3.29 -5.95 -0.74
N THR A 184 2.20 -5.67 -1.43
CA THR A 184 1.36 -4.51 -1.12
C THR A 184 0.06 -4.95 -0.46
N ALA A 185 -0.62 -4.02 0.22
CA ALA A 185 -1.96 -4.26 0.75
C ALA A 185 -2.88 -3.08 0.48
N ALA A 186 -4.16 -3.41 0.26
CA ALA A 186 -5.21 -2.42 0.05
C ALA A 186 -6.50 -2.89 0.74
N ALA A 187 -7.30 -1.94 1.24
CA ALA A 187 -8.60 -2.25 1.82
C ALA A 187 -9.72 -1.86 0.85
N ALA A 188 -10.56 -2.81 0.49
CA ALA A 188 -11.69 -2.60 -0.40
C ALA A 188 -12.84 -3.56 -0.04
N GLY A 189 -14.11 -3.13 -0.21
CA GLY A 189 -15.28 -3.99 -0.02
C GLY A 189 -15.37 -4.67 1.34
N GLY A 190 -14.85 -4.05 2.41
CA GLY A 190 -14.86 -4.62 3.76
C GLY A 190 -13.77 -5.67 4.04
N LEU A 191 -12.80 -5.85 3.16
CA LEU A 191 -11.69 -6.79 3.26
C LEU A 191 -10.34 -6.07 3.12
N VAL A 192 -9.26 -6.70 3.64
CA VAL A 192 -7.88 -6.27 3.39
C VAL A 192 -7.21 -7.27 2.47
N TYR A 193 -6.76 -6.82 1.31
CA TYR A 193 -6.11 -7.63 0.28
C TYR A 193 -4.60 -7.54 0.43
N ALA A 194 -3.93 -8.70 0.46
CA ALA A 194 -2.49 -8.83 0.38
C ALA A 194 -2.13 -9.35 -1.03
N ILE A 195 -1.33 -8.59 -1.77
CA ILE A 195 -1.17 -8.78 -3.22
C ILE A 195 0.31 -8.87 -3.58
N GLY A 196 0.68 -9.88 -4.40
CA GLY A 196 2.02 -10.08 -4.91
C GLY A 196 3.04 -10.36 -3.81
N GLY A 197 4.28 -9.91 -4.01
CA GLY A 197 5.39 -10.12 -3.08
C GLY A 197 6.25 -11.33 -3.41
N ARG A 198 7.15 -11.70 -2.49
CA ARG A 198 8.15 -12.76 -2.73
C ARG A 198 8.56 -13.50 -1.44
N PRO A 199 9.13 -14.72 -1.55
CA PRO A 199 9.64 -15.46 -0.38
C PRO A 199 11.14 -15.13 -0.12
N LEU A 200 11.48 -13.88 0.24
CA LEU A 200 12.87 -13.41 0.46
C LEU A 200 13.77 -13.52 -0.78
N ASN A 201 13.23 -13.87 -1.92
CA ASN A 201 13.99 -14.13 -3.14
C ASN A 201 13.35 -13.41 -4.34
N PRO A 202 14.03 -12.42 -4.95
CA PRO A 202 13.51 -11.68 -6.09
C PRO A 202 13.31 -12.51 -7.37
N ASP A 203 13.90 -13.73 -7.44
CA ASP A 203 13.68 -14.64 -8.57
C ASP A 203 12.36 -15.43 -8.46
N ARG A 204 11.69 -15.37 -7.31
CA ARG A 204 10.50 -16.17 -7.01
C ARG A 204 9.32 -15.31 -6.60
N ASN A 205 9.03 -14.28 -7.37
CA ASN A 205 7.88 -13.44 -7.11
C ASN A 205 6.56 -14.22 -7.21
N TYR A 206 5.59 -13.81 -6.43
CA TYR A 206 4.25 -14.37 -6.37
C TYR A 206 3.25 -13.52 -7.17
N ASP A 207 2.24 -14.21 -7.70
CA ASP A 207 0.99 -13.65 -8.21
C ASP A 207 -0.16 -13.79 -7.21
N VAL A 208 0.14 -14.20 -6.00
CA VAL A 208 -0.83 -14.55 -4.95
C VAL A 208 -1.60 -13.33 -4.50
N VAL A 209 -2.92 -13.47 -4.44
CA VAL A 209 -3.85 -12.52 -3.82
C VAL A 209 -4.65 -13.24 -2.74
N GLU A 210 -4.61 -12.71 -1.54
CA GLU A 210 -5.35 -13.22 -0.38
C GLU A 210 -6.07 -12.07 0.30
N ALA A 211 -7.33 -12.29 0.66
CA ALA A 211 -8.18 -11.31 1.31
C ALA A 211 -8.47 -11.71 2.75
N TYR A 212 -8.17 -10.81 3.68
CA TYR A 212 -8.50 -10.96 5.10
C TYR A 212 -9.89 -10.37 5.40
N ASP A 213 -10.72 -11.18 5.99
CA ASP A 213 -12.05 -10.81 6.50
C ASP A 213 -11.97 -10.59 8.02
N PRO A 214 -12.04 -9.33 8.50
CA PRO A 214 -11.95 -9.05 9.94
C PRO A 214 -13.18 -9.47 10.74
N ALA A 215 -14.34 -9.69 10.10
CA ALA A 215 -15.56 -10.11 10.75
C ALA A 215 -15.50 -11.61 11.14
N ASN A 216 -14.86 -12.42 10.31
CA ASN A 216 -14.74 -13.86 10.49
C ASN A 216 -13.32 -14.30 10.88
N ASP A 217 -12.39 -13.35 11.04
CA ASP A 217 -10.96 -13.57 11.34
C ASP A 217 -10.35 -14.66 10.44
N ARG A 218 -10.51 -14.53 9.13
CA ARG A 218 -10.00 -15.53 8.17
C ARG A 218 -9.48 -14.92 6.88
N TRP A 219 -8.55 -15.63 6.26
CA TRP A 219 -8.04 -15.36 4.93
C TRP A 219 -8.74 -16.23 3.88
N THR A 220 -8.97 -15.65 2.70
CA THR A 220 -9.53 -16.34 1.54
C THR A 220 -8.66 -16.04 0.33
N LYS A 221 -8.28 -17.08 -0.43
CA LYS A 221 -7.58 -16.92 -1.70
C LYS A 221 -8.52 -16.28 -2.73
N ARG A 222 -7.96 -15.38 -3.53
CA ARG A 222 -8.63 -14.69 -4.65
C ARG A 222 -7.94 -15.02 -5.97
N SER A 223 -8.55 -14.56 -7.07
CA SER A 223 -7.96 -14.70 -8.40
C SER A 223 -6.55 -14.14 -8.43
N ALA A 224 -5.60 -14.93 -8.92
CA ALA A 224 -4.20 -14.56 -8.99
C ALA A 224 -3.98 -13.33 -9.88
N MET A 225 -3.02 -12.49 -9.51
CA MET A 225 -2.58 -11.36 -10.32
C MET A 225 -2.00 -11.87 -11.66
N PRO A 226 -2.23 -11.18 -12.78
CA PRO A 226 -1.71 -11.65 -14.09
C PRO A 226 -0.18 -11.74 -14.15
N SER A 227 0.53 -10.90 -13.41
CA SER A 227 2.01 -10.86 -13.41
C SER A 227 2.58 -11.09 -12.02
N ARG A 228 3.60 -11.94 -11.92
CA ARG A 228 4.34 -12.21 -10.67
C ARG A 228 5.36 -11.12 -10.41
N ARG A 229 5.23 -10.36 -9.30
CA ARG A 229 6.18 -9.29 -8.95
C ARG A 229 6.13 -8.92 -7.47
N GLY A 230 7.24 -8.41 -6.96
CA GLY A 230 7.38 -7.80 -5.64
C GLY A 230 7.75 -6.33 -5.76
N GLY A 231 7.78 -5.58 -4.64
CA GLY A 231 8.11 -4.15 -4.67
C GLY A 231 7.12 -3.29 -5.44
N LEU A 232 5.86 -3.72 -5.48
CA LEU A 232 4.74 -3.10 -6.18
C LEU A 232 3.95 -2.20 -5.23
N ALA A 233 3.18 -1.26 -5.78
CA ALA A 233 2.24 -0.45 -5.02
C ALA A 233 0.79 -0.74 -5.40
N ALA A 234 -0.14 -0.47 -4.47
CA ALA A 234 -1.58 -0.54 -4.74
C ALA A 234 -2.32 0.63 -4.11
N ALA A 235 -3.38 1.07 -4.78
CA ALA A 235 -4.35 2.02 -4.24
C ALA A 235 -5.75 1.71 -4.78
N VAL A 236 -6.78 2.13 -4.04
CA VAL A 236 -8.17 1.90 -4.42
C VAL A 236 -8.70 3.14 -5.12
N LEU A 237 -9.16 2.96 -6.36
CA LEU A 237 -9.80 4.00 -7.17
C LEU A 237 -11.13 3.45 -7.67
N ASP A 238 -12.21 4.16 -7.42
CA ASP A 238 -13.59 3.80 -7.81
C ASP A 238 -14.00 2.36 -7.41
N GLY A 239 -13.54 1.92 -6.23
CA GLY A 239 -13.84 0.59 -5.68
C GLY A 239 -12.96 -0.55 -6.22
N ALA A 240 -12.17 -0.32 -7.27
CA ALA A 240 -11.20 -1.28 -7.80
C ALA A 240 -9.80 -1.07 -7.20
N ILE A 241 -9.02 -2.14 -7.09
CA ILE A 241 -7.64 -2.09 -6.60
C ILE A 241 -6.69 -1.99 -7.81
N HIS A 242 -6.05 -0.84 -7.95
CA HIS A 242 -5.03 -0.58 -8.95
C HIS A 242 -3.67 -1.03 -8.42
N VAL A 243 -3.00 -1.93 -9.14
CA VAL A 243 -1.71 -2.51 -8.76
C VAL A 243 -0.68 -2.16 -9.81
N ILE A 244 0.36 -1.42 -9.40
CA ILE A 244 1.27 -0.73 -10.32
C ILE A 244 2.72 -1.09 -10.02
N GLY A 245 3.53 -1.18 -11.09
CA GLY A 245 4.97 -1.33 -10.99
C GLY A 245 5.41 -2.63 -10.35
N GLY A 246 6.58 -2.59 -9.75
CA GLY A 246 7.24 -3.72 -9.10
C GLY A 246 8.49 -4.18 -9.83
N GLU A 247 9.13 -5.21 -9.29
CA GLU A 247 10.37 -5.76 -9.83
C GLU A 247 10.44 -7.29 -9.78
N THR A 248 11.35 -7.81 -10.57
CA THR A 248 12.00 -9.10 -10.38
C THR A 248 13.52 -8.89 -10.47
N ARG A 249 14.34 -9.95 -10.30
CA ARG A 249 15.80 -9.79 -10.45
C ARG A 249 16.14 -9.24 -11.85
N GLY A 250 16.78 -8.07 -11.88
CA GLY A 250 17.28 -7.43 -13.12
C GLY A 250 16.22 -6.77 -14.00
N SER A 251 14.96 -6.69 -13.57
CA SER A 251 13.90 -6.03 -14.33
C SER A 251 12.89 -5.32 -13.44
N VAL A 252 12.35 -4.21 -13.92
CA VAL A 252 11.25 -3.48 -13.32
C VAL A 252 10.03 -3.50 -14.24
N PHE A 253 8.85 -3.33 -13.67
CA PHE A 253 7.58 -3.44 -14.37
C PHE A 253 6.90 -2.08 -14.55
N ALA A 254 6.31 -1.87 -15.73
CA ALA A 254 5.37 -0.78 -15.99
C ALA A 254 3.91 -1.23 -15.84
N ASN A 255 3.67 -2.46 -15.44
CA ASN A 255 2.33 -3.05 -15.39
C ASN A 255 1.40 -2.22 -14.50
N HIS A 256 0.21 -1.96 -15.03
CA HIS A 256 -0.92 -1.39 -14.32
C HIS A 256 -2.09 -2.37 -14.47
N GLU A 257 -2.29 -3.18 -13.45
CA GLU A 257 -3.33 -4.20 -13.39
C GLU A 257 -4.39 -3.78 -12.40
N VAL A 258 -5.65 -3.98 -12.74
CA VAL A 258 -6.80 -3.53 -11.97
C VAL A 258 -7.63 -4.73 -11.54
N TYR A 259 -7.80 -4.88 -10.24
CA TYR A 259 -8.58 -5.93 -9.64
C TYR A 259 -9.95 -5.41 -9.20
N ASP A 260 -11.01 -6.07 -9.65
CA ASP A 260 -12.36 -5.83 -9.18
C ASP A 260 -12.69 -6.80 -8.01
N PRO A 261 -12.83 -6.30 -6.77
CA PRO A 261 -13.14 -7.12 -5.61
C PRO A 261 -14.53 -7.77 -5.64
N VAL A 262 -15.47 -7.21 -6.41
CA VAL A 262 -16.84 -7.69 -6.49
C VAL A 262 -16.93 -8.91 -7.39
N THR A 263 -16.28 -8.84 -8.55
CA THR A 263 -16.32 -9.94 -9.56
C THR A 263 -15.16 -10.92 -9.44
N ASP A 264 -14.15 -10.63 -8.60
CA ASP A 264 -12.91 -11.41 -8.45
C ASP A 264 -12.17 -11.55 -9.79
N ARG A 265 -12.07 -10.45 -10.55
CA ARG A 265 -11.45 -10.43 -11.88
C ARG A 265 -10.40 -9.34 -12.03
N TRP A 266 -9.45 -9.61 -12.91
CA TRP A 266 -8.40 -8.69 -13.29
C TRP A 266 -8.65 -8.13 -14.70
N THR A 267 -8.33 -6.85 -14.86
CA THR A 267 -8.21 -6.15 -16.14
C THR A 267 -6.88 -5.39 -16.19
N THR A 268 -6.53 -4.85 -17.34
CA THR A 268 -5.34 -4.01 -17.51
C THR A 268 -5.75 -2.57 -17.82
N ALA A 269 -4.98 -1.62 -17.31
CA ALA A 269 -5.09 -0.21 -17.64
C ALA A 269 -3.81 0.25 -18.37
N PRO A 270 -3.77 1.46 -18.96
CA PRO A 270 -2.57 1.99 -19.58
C PRO A 270 -1.35 1.88 -18.65
N PRO A 271 -0.22 1.31 -19.13
CA PRO A 271 0.95 1.05 -18.30
C PRO A 271 1.55 2.36 -17.80
N LEU A 272 2.28 2.28 -16.67
CA LEU A 272 3.07 3.38 -16.13
C LEU A 272 4.07 3.89 -17.19
N PRO A 273 4.19 5.21 -17.42
CA PRO A 273 5.08 5.77 -18.46
C PRO A 273 6.54 5.33 -18.31
N VAL A 274 7.02 5.19 -17.09
CA VAL A 274 8.36 4.68 -16.77
C VAL A 274 8.21 3.55 -15.74
N ALA A 275 8.68 2.36 -16.08
CA ALA A 275 8.70 1.20 -15.19
C ALA A 275 9.46 1.51 -13.90
N ARG A 276 8.93 1.11 -12.75
CA ARG A 276 9.53 1.37 -11.43
C ARG A 276 9.14 0.32 -10.40
N HIS A 277 9.99 0.13 -9.40
CA HIS A 277 9.71 -0.66 -8.20
C HIS A 277 9.91 0.19 -6.94
N GLY A 278 9.53 -0.32 -5.78
CA GLY A 278 9.69 0.40 -4.51
C GLY A 278 9.05 1.79 -4.53
N LEU A 279 7.97 1.92 -5.29
CA LEU A 279 7.19 3.13 -5.52
C LEU A 279 6.04 3.20 -4.52
N ALA A 280 5.47 4.38 -4.34
CA ALA A 280 4.24 4.56 -3.58
C ALA A 280 3.07 4.88 -4.50
N ALA A 281 1.85 4.52 -4.05
CA ALA A 281 0.61 4.87 -4.73
C ALA A 281 -0.41 5.47 -3.76
N ALA A 282 -1.15 6.48 -4.22
CA ALA A 282 -2.20 7.14 -3.45
C ALA A 282 -3.31 7.61 -4.38
N VAL A 283 -4.56 7.62 -3.88
CA VAL A 283 -5.72 8.14 -4.63
C VAL A 283 -6.27 9.36 -3.92
N VAL A 284 -6.36 10.48 -4.63
CA VAL A 284 -6.98 11.71 -4.15
C VAL A 284 -7.68 12.43 -5.30
N GLY A 285 -8.88 12.95 -5.04
CA GLY A 285 -9.66 13.67 -6.05
C GLY A 285 -10.00 12.83 -7.29
N GLY A 286 -10.25 11.53 -7.15
CA GLY A 286 -10.56 10.63 -8.26
C GLY A 286 -9.37 10.35 -9.20
N LYS A 287 -8.14 10.60 -8.76
CA LYS A 287 -6.91 10.37 -9.52
C LYS A 287 -5.94 9.51 -8.73
N LEU A 288 -5.23 8.62 -9.43
CA LEU A 288 -4.18 7.79 -8.87
C LEU A 288 -2.82 8.45 -9.10
N TYR A 289 -2.10 8.69 -8.01
CA TYR A 289 -0.74 9.23 -8.00
C TYR A 289 0.25 8.10 -7.75
N VAL A 290 1.28 8.02 -8.58
CA VAL A 290 2.39 7.07 -8.47
C VAL A 290 3.67 7.86 -8.23
N ILE A 291 4.32 7.62 -7.10
CA ILE A 291 5.28 8.54 -6.51
C ILE A 291 6.61 7.84 -6.29
N GLY A 292 7.70 8.45 -6.74
CA GLY A 292 9.06 7.97 -6.52
C GLY A 292 9.32 6.56 -7.05
N GLY A 293 10.16 5.81 -6.37
CA GLY A 293 10.58 4.46 -6.74
C GLY A 293 11.88 4.42 -7.53
N GLY A 294 12.25 3.23 -7.97
CA GLY A 294 13.46 2.96 -8.73
C GLY A 294 13.18 2.56 -10.18
N PRO A 295 13.71 3.27 -11.19
CA PRO A 295 13.53 2.93 -12.60
C PRO A 295 14.39 1.74 -13.06
N GLU A 296 15.31 1.27 -12.24
CA GLU A 296 16.13 0.08 -12.47
C GLU A 296 16.02 -0.85 -11.27
N ALA A 297 16.17 -2.17 -11.47
CA ALA A 297 16.11 -3.14 -10.38
C ALA A 297 17.24 -2.92 -9.36
N GLY A 298 16.92 -3.05 -8.08
CA GLY A 298 17.87 -2.82 -6.98
C GLY A 298 17.91 -1.36 -6.52
N PHE A 299 19.10 -0.76 -6.40
CA PHE A 299 19.24 0.60 -5.87
C PHE A 299 19.21 1.64 -7.01
N SER A 300 18.05 2.19 -7.26
CA SER A 300 17.86 3.31 -8.17
C SER A 300 16.70 4.18 -7.68
N GLN A 301 16.77 5.49 -7.85
CA GLN A 301 15.77 6.40 -7.28
C GLN A 301 15.35 7.44 -8.30
N THR A 302 14.05 7.78 -8.28
CA THR A 302 13.50 8.91 -9.03
C THR A 302 12.63 9.80 -8.14
N ASP A 303 12.49 11.05 -8.54
CA ASP A 303 11.59 12.03 -7.96
C ASP A 303 10.26 12.15 -8.74
N ALA A 304 10.07 11.31 -9.77
CA ALA A 304 8.92 11.38 -10.65
C ALA A 304 7.60 11.14 -9.89
N VAL A 305 6.60 11.92 -10.28
CA VAL A 305 5.21 11.75 -9.84
C VAL A 305 4.33 11.69 -11.08
N ASP A 306 3.80 10.50 -11.35
CA ASP A 306 2.84 10.28 -12.43
C ASP A 306 1.42 10.22 -11.90
N VAL A 307 0.47 10.75 -12.66
CA VAL A 307 -0.94 10.85 -12.29
C VAL A 307 -1.78 10.18 -13.36
N PHE A 308 -2.51 9.15 -12.95
CA PHE A 308 -3.50 8.47 -13.79
C PHE A 308 -4.89 9.01 -13.50
N ALA A 309 -5.59 9.42 -14.55
CA ALA A 309 -7.02 9.75 -14.54
C ALA A 309 -7.75 8.73 -15.42
N PRO A 310 -8.76 8.00 -14.86
CA PRO A 310 -9.56 7.03 -15.60
C PRO A 310 -10.45 7.70 -16.67
#